data_0e9d011fe6aeed4258b649aad57128a0
#
_entry.id   0e9d011fe6aeed4258b649aad57128a0
#
_cell.length_a   1.000
_cell.length_b   1.000
_cell.length_c   1.000
_cell.angle_alpha   90.00
_cell.angle_beta   90.00
_cell.angle_gamma   90.00
#
_symmetry.space_group_name_H-M   'P 1'
#
loop_
_entity.id
_entity.type
_entity.pdbx_description
1 polymer ?
#
loop_
_entity_poly.entity_id
_entity_poly.type
_entity_poly.pdbx_seq_one_letter_code
_entity_poly.pdbx_strand_id
1 'polypeptide(L)'
;VLLSGELALTMVLLVTAGLLSRSLGELGSVNPGFRVEGVATIRVQIPSGHFGSEREGQRTGISLFRRQVLERVRALPGALQAGTIEGLPFPGRATGSTFLIGGTGPDAREKVTVRDHAVSPGYFETMGIPLLVGRDFMEADEDGAAVDEGVVVITETMARRYWPGESPIGAIIGVGPNPYRIVGVVGDVRERHLSEEPLPMVYRHASVSGGSFSIVARTSGDPRGLVPLLREAVTAVDPGIPLTQETTMETLISNASGAERFRAFLVLGFGLLATLLALVGVFGVTARSVAHRTRELGIRMALGAQSRGLIRGAAMRTLRAGAVGIALGLAGGLWVTRFLTAFLFGTRPWDGETYAVAALLLGLLCTAAAAVAARRVTRVEPMRVLREE
;
A
#
# COMPACT_ATOMS: atom_id res chain seq x y z
N VAL A 1 11.80 38.07 7.09
CA VAL A 1 10.48 37.47 7.25
C VAL A 1 10.16 36.52 6.08
N LEU A 2 10.25 37.01 4.82
CA LEU A 2 9.89 36.24 3.62
C LEU A 2 10.75 35.00 3.46
N LEU A 3 12.08 35.10 3.58
CA LEU A 3 13.00 33.94 3.52
C LEU A 3 12.73 32.91 4.62
N SER A 4 12.43 33.35 5.84
CA SER A 4 12.12 32.42 6.94
C SER A 4 10.79 31.69 6.69
N GLY A 5 9.80 32.36 6.09
CA GLY A 5 8.52 31.73 5.71
C GLY A 5 8.68 30.71 4.58
N GLU A 6 9.49 31.02 3.58
CA GLU A 6 9.80 30.11 2.46
C GLU A 6 10.54 28.87 2.95
N LEU A 7 11.55 29.03 3.82
CA LEU A 7 12.27 27.92 4.39
C LEU A 7 11.42 27.09 5.36
N ALA A 8 10.49 27.72 6.09
CA ALA A 8 9.54 27.01 6.94
C ALA A 8 8.60 26.13 6.10
N LEU A 9 8.04 26.65 5.01
CA LEU A 9 7.20 25.88 4.09
C LEU A 9 7.98 24.72 3.44
N THR A 10 9.20 25.00 2.99
CA THR A 10 10.09 23.98 2.41
C THR A 10 10.37 22.87 3.41
N MET A 11 10.61 23.22 4.68
CA MET A 11 10.85 22.24 5.74
C MET A 11 9.63 21.35 5.98
N VAL A 12 8.42 21.93 6.03
CA VAL A 12 7.16 21.18 6.17
C VAL A 12 6.99 20.18 5.01
N LEU A 13 7.24 20.63 3.77
CA LEU A 13 7.14 19.77 2.59
C LEU A 13 8.18 18.64 2.59
N LEU A 14 9.43 18.93 2.98
CA LEU A 14 10.48 17.90 3.08
C LEU A 14 10.18 16.86 4.14
N VAL A 15 9.71 17.28 5.32
CA VAL A 15 9.29 16.34 6.38
C VAL A 15 8.13 15.49 5.91
N THR A 16 7.11 16.10 5.31
CA THR A 16 5.94 15.38 4.79
C THR A 16 6.35 14.37 3.71
N ALA A 17 7.21 14.79 2.77
CA ALA A 17 7.74 13.91 1.72
C ALA A 17 8.55 12.74 2.31
N GLY A 18 9.39 13.02 3.30
CA GLY A 18 10.18 12.00 3.98
C GLY A 18 9.32 10.97 4.70
N LEU A 19 8.31 11.42 5.46
CA LEU A 19 7.36 10.54 6.16
C LEU A 19 6.53 9.69 5.20
N LEU A 20 6.03 10.27 4.10
CA LEU A 20 5.28 9.50 3.09
C LEU A 20 6.18 8.49 2.37
N SER A 21 7.42 8.85 2.04
CA SER A 21 8.38 7.93 1.43
C SER A 21 8.72 6.75 2.36
N ARG A 22 8.91 7.02 3.64
CA ARG A 22 9.15 6.00 4.65
C ARG A 22 7.92 5.10 4.84
N SER A 23 6.73 5.71 4.93
CA SER A 23 5.47 4.98 5.01
C SER A 23 5.24 4.04 3.81
N LEU A 24 5.62 4.46 2.60
CA LEU A 24 5.60 3.58 1.42
C LEU A 24 6.61 2.43 1.52
N GLY A 25 7.80 2.68 2.06
CA GLY A 25 8.80 1.64 2.31
C GLY A 25 8.29 0.58 3.30
N GLU A 26 7.70 1.03 4.41
CA GLU A 26 7.07 0.16 5.40
C GLU A 26 5.91 -0.65 4.80
N LEU A 27 5.05 0.01 3.99
CA LEU A 27 3.95 -0.65 3.32
C LEU A 27 4.42 -1.74 2.35
N GLY A 28 5.55 -1.52 1.65
CA GLY A 28 6.15 -2.49 0.74
C GLY A 28 6.72 -3.74 1.44
N SER A 29 7.04 -3.65 2.74
CA SER A 29 7.55 -4.77 3.56
C SER A 29 6.44 -5.55 4.27
N VAL A 30 5.19 -5.10 4.18
CA VAL A 30 4.05 -5.77 4.84
C VAL A 30 3.76 -7.10 4.17
N ASN A 31 3.74 -8.16 4.96
CA ASN A 31 3.26 -9.46 4.51
C ASN A 31 1.72 -9.41 4.33
N PRO A 32 1.20 -9.61 3.11
CA PRO A 32 -0.24 -9.63 2.88
C PRO A 32 -0.95 -10.86 3.46
N GLY A 33 -0.22 -11.82 4.01
CA GLY A 33 -0.74 -13.09 4.52
C GLY A 33 -0.73 -14.22 3.50
N PHE A 34 -0.21 -13.96 2.28
CA PHE A 34 -0.06 -14.94 1.21
C PHE A 34 1.18 -14.64 0.37
N ARG A 35 1.63 -15.62 -0.42
CA ARG A 35 2.77 -15.43 -1.33
C ARG A 35 2.31 -14.83 -2.64
N VAL A 36 2.79 -13.62 -2.91
CA VAL A 36 2.44 -12.79 -4.08
C VAL A 36 3.11 -13.29 -5.35
N GLU A 37 4.39 -13.71 -5.23
CA GLU A 37 5.24 -14.05 -6.34
C GLU A 37 4.79 -15.35 -7.03
N GLY A 38 4.94 -15.38 -8.35
CA GLY A 38 4.68 -16.57 -9.15
C GLY A 38 3.21 -16.93 -9.30
N VAL A 39 2.26 -16.02 -9.04
CA VAL A 39 0.82 -16.29 -9.18
C VAL A 39 0.23 -15.50 -10.35
N ALA A 40 -0.25 -16.21 -11.36
CA ALA A 40 -1.10 -15.69 -12.43
C ALA A 40 -2.57 -15.77 -12.03
N THR A 41 -3.37 -14.82 -12.49
CA THR A 41 -4.81 -14.80 -12.21
C THR A 41 -5.61 -14.31 -13.41
N ILE A 42 -6.83 -14.83 -13.53
CA ILE A 42 -7.83 -14.42 -14.51
C ILE A 42 -9.21 -14.48 -13.86
N ARG A 43 -10.02 -13.44 -14.10
CA ARG A 43 -11.39 -13.40 -13.60
C ARG A 43 -12.36 -13.91 -14.66
N VAL A 44 -13.11 -14.91 -14.28
CA VAL A 44 -14.19 -15.52 -15.04
C VAL A 44 -15.50 -14.84 -14.66
N GLN A 45 -16.18 -14.23 -15.61
CA GLN A 45 -17.47 -13.58 -15.40
C GLN A 45 -18.59 -14.42 -15.99
N ILE A 46 -19.35 -15.10 -15.16
CA ILE A 46 -20.45 -15.95 -15.60
C ILE A 46 -21.70 -15.09 -15.76
N PRO A 47 -22.26 -14.97 -17.00
CA PRO A 47 -23.51 -14.26 -17.21
C PRO A 47 -24.68 -14.93 -16.48
N SER A 48 -25.60 -14.13 -15.99
CA SER A 48 -26.80 -14.66 -15.33
C SER A 48 -27.60 -15.55 -16.28
N GLY A 49 -27.95 -16.75 -15.79
CA GLY A 49 -28.71 -17.73 -16.59
C GLY A 49 -27.90 -18.51 -17.61
N HIS A 50 -26.57 -18.34 -17.71
CA HIS A 50 -25.73 -19.06 -18.69
C HIS A 50 -25.82 -20.59 -18.54
N PHE A 51 -25.86 -21.08 -17.31
CA PHE A 51 -26.01 -22.51 -16.99
C PHE A 51 -27.44 -22.89 -16.55
N GLY A 52 -28.45 -22.13 -16.95
CA GLY A 52 -29.86 -22.35 -16.62
C GLY A 52 -30.46 -21.26 -15.74
N SER A 53 -31.79 -21.19 -15.69
CA SER A 53 -32.54 -20.17 -14.94
C SER A 53 -32.82 -20.56 -13.49
N GLU A 54 -32.84 -21.85 -13.20
CA GLU A 54 -33.04 -22.37 -11.82
C GLU A 54 -31.74 -22.27 -11.00
N ARG A 55 -31.86 -21.85 -9.74
CA ARG A 55 -30.68 -21.64 -8.88
C ARG A 55 -29.83 -22.90 -8.70
N GLU A 56 -30.46 -24.07 -8.59
CA GLU A 56 -29.76 -25.32 -8.37
C GLU A 56 -29.06 -25.79 -9.64
N GLY A 57 -29.72 -25.74 -10.79
CA GLY A 57 -29.13 -26.04 -12.10
C GLY A 57 -27.95 -25.13 -12.43
N GLN A 58 -28.10 -23.83 -12.14
CA GLN A 58 -27.04 -22.86 -12.34
C GLN A 58 -25.82 -23.16 -11.45
N ARG A 59 -26.01 -23.48 -10.17
CA ARG A 59 -24.91 -23.86 -9.26
C ARG A 59 -24.18 -25.11 -9.74
N THR A 60 -24.92 -26.15 -10.10
CA THR A 60 -24.35 -27.41 -10.62
C THR A 60 -23.56 -27.18 -11.90
N GLY A 61 -24.09 -26.38 -12.84
CA GLY A 61 -23.40 -26.02 -14.07
C GLY A 61 -22.10 -25.24 -13.82
N ILE A 62 -22.13 -24.28 -12.90
CA ILE A 62 -20.94 -23.50 -12.50
C ILE A 62 -19.90 -24.37 -11.82
N SER A 63 -20.30 -25.28 -10.92
CA SER A 63 -19.39 -26.19 -10.25
C SER A 63 -18.71 -27.15 -11.24
N LEU A 64 -19.46 -27.72 -12.16
CA LEU A 64 -18.92 -28.59 -13.22
C LEU A 64 -17.93 -27.82 -14.12
N PHE A 65 -18.32 -26.66 -14.59
CA PHE A 65 -17.46 -25.79 -15.40
C PHE A 65 -16.15 -25.44 -14.64
N ARG A 66 -16.24 -25.03 -13.37
CA ARG A 66 -15.08 -24.72 -12.52
C ARG A 66 -14.14 -25.91 -12.40
N ARG A 67 -14.67 -27.10 -12.15
CA ARG A 67 -13.89 -28.33 -12.05
C ARG A 67 -13.15 -28.63 -13.33
N GLN A 68 -13.84 -28.63 -14.47
CA GLN A 68 -13.23 -28.85 -15.79
C GLN A 68 -12.13 -27.84 -16.11
N VAL A 69 -12.35 -26.58 -15.79
CA VAL A 69 -11.33 -25.54 -15.99
C VAL A 69 -10.13 -25.78 -15.07
N LEU A 70 -10.35 -26.06 -13.77
CA LEU A 70 -9.24 -26.30 -12.84
C LEU A 70 -8.42 -27.53 -13.23
N GLU A 71 -9.05 -28.63 -13.69
CA GLU A 71 -8.33 -29.80 -14.20
C GLU A 71 -7.40 -29.44 -15.37
N ARG A 72 -7.91 -28.65 -16.33
CA ARG A 72 -7.09 -28.17 -17.44
C ARG A 72 -5.97 -27.23 -17.00
N VAL A 73 -6.25 -26.30 -16.09
CA VAL A 73 -5.24 -25.38 -15.57
C VAL A 73 -4.14 -26.11 -14.83
N ARG A 74 -4.48 -27.12 -14.01
CA ARG A 74 -3.50 -27.95 -13.30
C ARG A 74 -2.64 -28.80 -14.26
N ALA A 75 -3.13 -29.09 -15.45
CA ALA A 75 -2.40 -29.81 -16.50
C ALA A 75 -1.54 -28.91 -17.39
N LEU A 76 -1.57 -27.57 -17.22
CA LEU A 76 -0.77 -26.66 -18.03
C LEU A 76 0.72 -26.81 -17.73
N PRO A 77 1.58 -26.71 -18.76
CA PRO A 77 3.03 -26.72 -18.56
C PRO A 77 3.45 -25.57 -17.64
N GLY A 78 4.18 -25.89 -16.58
CA GLY A 78 4.68 -24.92 -15.62
C GLY A 78 3.70 -24.51 -14.53
N ALA A 79 2.43 -24.93 -14.56
CA ALA A 79 1.53 -24.79 -13.45
C ALA A 79 1.88 -25.79 -12.33
N LEU A 80 2.11 -25.28 -11.13
CA LEU A 80 2.41 -26.10 -9.95
C LEU A 80 1.12 -26.44 -9.20
N GLN A 81 0.26 -25.45 -9.03
CA GLN A 81 -0.99 -25.52 -8.28
C GLN A 81 -2.00 -24.53 -8.85
N ALA A 82 -3.29 -24.83 -8.69
CA ALA A 82 -4.36 -23.92 -9.08
C ALA A 82 -5.58 -24.07 -8.16
N GLY A 83 -6.23 -22.94 -7.93
CA GLY A 83 -7.46 -22.83 -7.16
C GLY A 83 -8.34 -21.69 -7.67
N THR A 84 -9.53 -21.55 -7.10
CA THR A 84 -10.45 -20.45 -7.39
C THR A 84 -10.90 -19.74 -6.13
N ILE A 85 -11.22 -18.46 -6.29
CA ILE A 85 -11.82 -17.62 -5.24
C ILE A 85 -12.89 -16.72 -5.87
N GLU A 86 -13.98 -16.46 -5.16
CA GLU A 86 -15.05 -15.59 -5.63
C GLU A 86 -14.59 -14.13 -5.80
N GLY A 87 -13.78 -13.62 -4.89
CA GLY A 87 -13.18 -12.28 -4.96
C GLY A 87 -11.73 -12.30 -4.52
N LEU A 88 -10.81 -11.91 -5.40
CA LEU A 88 -9.40 -11.79 -5.05
C LEU A 88 -9.19 -10.73 -3.96
N PRO A 89 -8.23 -10.93 -3.05
CA PRO A 89 -7.68 -9.82 -2.30
C PRO A 89 -7.05 -8.83 -3.29
N PHE A 90 -7.19 -7.53 -3.01
CA PHE A 90 -6.69 -6.42 -3.84
C PHE A 90 -7.17 -6.41 -5.32
N PRO A 91 -8.09 -5.49 -5.69
CA PRO A 91 -8.91 -4.60 -4.87
C PRO A 91 -10.14 -5.36 -4.36
N GLY A 92 -10.06 -5.81 -3.11
CA GLY A 92 -11.07 -6.69 -2.52
C GLY A 92 -12.50 -6.17 -2.63
N ARG A 93 -13.33 -6.93 -3.32
CA ARG A 93 -14.79 -6.86 -3.23
C ARG A 93 -15.25 -7.91 -2.24
N ALA A 94 -14.85 -7.78 -0.98
CA ALA A 94 -15.38 -8.66 0.02
C ALA A 94 -16.85 -8.30 0.28
N THR A 95 -17.71 -9.24 0.05
CA THR A 95 -19.07 -9.23 0.56
C THR A 95 -19.02 -9.54 2.05
N GLY A 96 -19.64 -8.71 2.88
CA GLY A 96 -19.86 -9.05 4.28
C GLY A 96 -21.12 -9.91 4.40
N SER A 97 -21.00 -11.12 4.90
CA SER A 97 -22.14 -11.94 5.26
C SER A 97 -22.34 -11.93 6.77
N THR A 98 -23.59 -12.12 7.19
CA THR A 98 -23.92 -12.23 8.59
C THR A 98 -23.88 -13.69 9.01
N PHE A 99 -23.05 -13.98 10.01
CA PHE A 99 -22.91 -15.30 10.62
C PHE A 99 -23.46 -15.28 12.04
N LEU A 100 -23.94 -16.44 12.46
CA LEU A 100 -24.38 -16.70 13.83
C LEU A 100 -23.35 -17.59 14.50
N ILE A 101 -22.73 -17.12 15.56
CA ILE A 101 -21.72 -17.88 16.31
C ILE A 101 -22.42 -18.76 17.35
N GLY A 102 -22.03 -20.04 17.38
CA GLY A 102 -22.54 -20.99 18.36
C GLY A 102 -23.88 -21.63 18.02
N GLY A 103 -24.24 -21.67 16.73
CA GLY A 103 -25.44 -22.36 16.24
C GLY A 103 -26.24 -21.57 15.21
N THR A 104 -27.45 -22.05 14.92
CA THR A 104 -28.39 -21.42 13.98
C THR A 104 -29.65 -20.99 14.74
N GLY A 105 -30.25 -19.86 14.35
CA GLY A 105 -31.51 -19.40 14.91
C GLY A 105 -31.39 -18.58 16.20
N PRO A 106 -32.46 -18.57 17.05
CA PRO A 106 -32.55 -17.70 18.24
C PRO A 106 -31.52 -18.01 19.33
N ASP A 107 -31.03 -19.24 19.37
CA ASP A 107 -30.08 -19.74 20.38
C ASP A 107 -28.61 -19.41 20.07
N ALA A 108 -28.35 -18.76 18.93
CA ALA A 108 -27.02 -18.31 18.57
C ALA A 108 -26.48 -17.31 19.62
N ARG A 109 -25.23 -17.51 20.04
CA ARG A 109 -24.59 -16.65 21.05
C ARG A 109 -24.38 -15.23 20.57
N GLU A 110 -24.03 -15.05 19.30
CA GLU A 110 -23.69 -13.74 18.73
C GLU A 110 -23.98 -13.71 17.23
N LYS A 111 -24.49 -12.56 16.77
CA LYS A 111 -24.67 -12.24 15.35
C LYS A 111 -23.57 -11.32 14.89
N VAL A 112 -22.74 -11.77 13.96
CA VAL A 112 -21.56 -11.05 13.50
C VAL A 112 -21.59 -10.87 11.98
N THR A 113 -21.16 -9.71 11.52
CA THR A 113 -20.91 -9.48 10.09
C THR A 113 -19.42 -9.60 9.84
N VAL A 114 -19.04 -10.63 9.12
CA VAL A 114 -17.65 -10.91 8.74
C VAL A 114 -17.54 -11.05 7.23
N ARG A 115 -16.34 -10.96 6.73
CA ARG A 115 -16.07 -11.15 5.31
C ARG A 115 -16.15 -12.63 4.99
N ASP A 116 -16.67 -12.94 3.81
CA ASP A 116 -16.71 -14.31 3.33
C ASP A 116 -16.30 -14.43 1.87
N HIS A 117 -15.64 -15.52 1.55
CA HIS A 117 -15.26 -15.89 0.20
C HIS A 117 -15.54 -17.37 -0.04
N ALA A 118 -16.02 -17.68 -1.24
CA ALA A 118 -16.09 -19.05 -1.70
C ALA A 118 -14.79 -19.41 -2.42
N VAL A 119 -14.13 -20.51 -1.98
CA VAL A 119 -12.85 -20.97 -2.52
C VAL A 119 -12.90 -22.46 -2.88
N SER A 120 -12.14 -22.86 -3.90
CA SER A 120 -11.99 -24.27 -4.25
C SER A 120 -10.94 -24.97 -3.37
N PRO A 121 -10.97 -26.30 -3.27
CA PRO A 121 -9.85 -27.07 -2.73
C PRO A 121 -8.51 -26.68 -3.39
N GLY A 122 -7.45 -26.57 -2.57
CA GLY A 122 -6.11 -26.19 -3.03
C GLY A 122 -5.89 -24.68 -3.21
N TYR A 123 -6.89 -23.84 -2.95
CA TYR A 123 -6.71 -22.38 -3.02
C TYR A 123 -5.66 -21.88 -2.01
N PHE A 124 -5.73 -22.31 -0.75
CA PHE A 124 -4.81 -21.86 0.29
C PHE A 124 -3.36 -22.25 -0.03
N GLU A 125 -3.15 -23.45 -0.52
CA GLU A 125 -1.84 -23.94 -0.95
C GLU A 125 -1.32 -23.14 -2.16
N THR A 126 -2.19 -22.89 -3.16
CA THR A 126 -1.87 -22.09 -4.34
C THR A 126 -1.42 -20.68 -3.95
N MET A 127 -2.11 -20.04 -3.02
CA MET A 127 -1.79 -18.71 -2.52
C MET A 127 -0.67 -18.72 -1.47
N GLY A 128 -0.28 -19.89 -0.95
CA GLY A 128 0.71 -20.01 0.13
C GLY A 128 0.20 -19.46 1.46
N ILE A 129 -1.12 -19.53 1.69
CA ILE A 129 -1.75 -19.19 2.97
C ILE A 129 -1.57 -20.41 3.90
N PRO A 130 -0.93 -20.25 5.09
CA PRO A 130 -0.66 -21.39 5.95
C PRO A 130 -1.94 -21.92 6.58
N LEU A 131 -2.13 -23.25 6.53
CA LEU A 131 -3.11 -23.94 7.34
C LEU A 131 -2.53 -24.12 8.74
N LEU A 132 -3.17 -23.54 9.76
CA LEU A 132 -2.67 -23.53 11.13
C LEU A 132 -3.20 -24.73 11.93
N VAL A 133 -4.49 -25.05 11.78
CA VAL A 133 -5.15 -26.15 12.49
C VAL A 133 -6.23 -26.76 11.60
N GLY A 134 -6.45 -28.07 11.71
CA GLY A 134 -7.50 -28.76 10.97
C GLY A 134 -7.09 -29.14 9.54
N ARG A 135 -8.00 -28.99 8.57
CA ARG A 135 -7.79 -29.35 7.17
C ARG A 135 -8.33 -28.29 6.20
N ASP A 136 -7.84 -28.33 4.96
CA ASP A 136 -8.39 -27.61 3.82
C ASP A 136 -9.70 -28.28 3.33
N PHE A 137 -10.40 -27.62 2.42
CA PHE A 137 -11.52 -28.20 1.69
C PHE A 137 -11.09 -29.42 0.86
N MET A 138 -12.02 -30.37 0.74
CA MET A 138 -11.89 -31.53 -0.13
C MET A 138 -13.00 -31.49 -1.19
N GLU A 139 -12.81 -32.21 -2.31
CA GLU A 139 -13.84 -32.32 -3.35
C GLU A 139 -15.16 -32.93 -2.79
N ALA A 140 -15.05 -33.79 -1.81
CA ALA A 140 -16.22 -34.39 -1.12
C ALA A 140 -17.04 -33.37 -0.29
N ASP A 141 -16.47 -32.22 0.06
CA ASP A 141 -17.19 -31.15 0.78
C ASP A 141 -18.19 -30.42 -0.15
N GLU A 142 -18.09 -30.59 -1.48
CA GLU A 142 -19.05 -30.07 -2.45
C GLU A 142 -20.45 -30.65 -2.26
N ASP A 143 -20.52 -31.95 -2.00
CA ASP A 143 -21.79 -32.66 -1.79
C ASP A 143 -22.44 -32.28 -0.46
N GLY A 144 -21.61 -31.96 0.56
CA GLY A 144 -22.05 -31.45 1.86
C GLY A 144 -22.75 -30.11 1.84
N ALA A 145 -22.50 -29.28 0.83
CA ALA A 145 -23.17 -27.97 0.68
C ALA A 145 -24.65 -28.11 0.23
N ALA A 146 -25.05 -29.26 -0.27
CA ALA A 146 -26.44 -29.61 -0.65
C ALA A 146 -27.18 -30.36 0.47
N VAL A 147 -26.51 -30.75 1.54
CA VAL A 147 -27.05 -31.53 2.67
C VAL A 147 -27.06 -30.65 3.93
N ASP A 148 -27.72 -31.09 4.97
CA ASP A 148 -28.10 -30.40 6.20
C ASP A 148 -26.96 -29.62 6.91
N GLU A 149 -25.67 -29.85 6.60
CA GLU A 149 -24.53 -29.17 7.23
C GLU A 149 -23.37 -28.94 6.24
N GLY A 150 -23.03 -27.67 5.98
CA GLY A 150 -21.84 -27.29 5.19
C GLY A 150 -20.56 -27.26 6.01
N VAL A 151 -19.41 -27.04 5.33
CA VAL A 151 -18.11 -26.84 6.02
C VAL A 151 -17.53 -25.46 5.71
N VAL A 152 -16.75 -24.94 6.66
CA VAL A 152 -16.04 -23.67 6.53
C VAL A 152 -14.63 -23.76 7.08
N VAL A 153 -13.77 -22.89 6.55
CA VAL A 153 -12.45 -22.59 7.08
C VAL A 153 -12.46 -21.13 7.54
N ILE A 154 -11.86 -20.83 8.68
CA ILE A 154 -11.85 -19.49 9.26
C ILE A 154 -10.42 -18.96 9.38
N THR A 155 -10.26 -17.65 9.48
CA THR A 155 -8.95 -17.03 9.72
C THR A 155 -8.55 -17.09 11.19
N GLU A 156 -7.24 -16.93 11.46
CA GLU A 156 -6.69 -16.90 12.81
C GLU A 156 -7.32 -15.79 13.66
N THR A 157 -7.48 -14.59 13.08
CA THR A 157 -8.13 -13.47 13.76
C THR A 157 -9.57 -13.77 14.14
N MET A 158 -10.31 -14.52 13.31
CA MET A 158 -11.66 -14.97 13.66
C MET A 158 -11.63 -15.99 14.80
N ALA A 159 -10.73 -16.95 14.73
CA ALA A 159 -10.56 -17.97 15.79
C ALA A 159 -10.23 -17.33 17.14
N ARG A 160 -9.22 -16.43 17.18
CA ARG A 160 -8.83 -15.72 18.40
C ARG A 160 -9.94 -14.87 19.00
N ARG A 161 -10.76 -14.24 18.15
CA ARG A 161 -11.81 -13.32 18.59
C ARG A 161 -13.02 -14.04 19.21
N TYR A 162 -13.45 -15.15 18.61
CA TYR A 162 -14.70 -15.81 18.97
C TYR A 162 -14.53 -17.13 19.74
N TRP A 163 -13.33 -17.69 19.74
CA TRP A 163 -12.95 -18.91 20.50
C TRP A 163 -11.65 -18.69 21.29
N PRO A 164 -11.57 -17.66 22.17
CA PRO A 164 -10.34 -17.37 22.90
C PRO A 164 -9.95 -18.50 23.83
N GLY A 165 -8.79 -19.14 23.55
CA GLY A 165 -8.28 -20.25 24.36
C GLY A 165 -8.94 -21.62 24.10
N GLU A 166 -9.90 -21.71 23.17
CA GLU A 166 -10.59 -22.95 22.78
C GLU A 166 -10.28 -23.30 21.32
N SER A 167 -10.40 -24.57 20.98
CA SER A 167 -10.32 -25.00 19.58
C SER A 167 -11.63 -24.69 18.86
N PRO A 168 -11.61 -23.93 17.76
CA PRO A 168 -12.80 -23.69 16.96
C PRO A 168 -13.19 -24.89 16.08
N ILE A 169 -12.31 -25.90 15.93
CA ILE A 169 -12.55 -27.06 15.05
C ILE A 169 -13.73 -27.86 15.57
N GLY A 170 -14.68 -28.15 14.67
CA GLY A 170 -15.92 -28.83 14.99
C GLY A 170 -17.05 -27.94 15.51
N ALA A 171 -16.76 -26.67 15.84
CA ALA A 171 -17.78 -25.69 16.21
C ALA A 171 -18.69 -25.36 15.00
N ILE A 172 -19.96 -25.05 15.31
CA ILE A 172 -20.96 -24.74 14.28
C ILE A 172 -21.20 -23.22 14.25
N ILE A 173 -21.18 -22.66 13.06
CA ILE A 173 -21.62 -21.29 12.76
C ILE A 173 -22.77 -21.32 11.76
N GLY A 174 -23.70 -20.37 11.86
CA GLY A 174 -24.88 -20.33 11.00
C GLY A 174 -24.79 -19.23 9.93
N VAL A 175 -25.27 -19.51 8.71
CA VAL A 175 -25.56 -18.49 7.68
C VAL A 175 -27.04 -18.57 7.35
N GLY A 176 -27.82 -17.67 7.89
CA GLY A 176 -29.28 -17.81 7.86
C GLY A 176 -29.71 -19.12 8.58
N PRO A 177 -30.50 -19.98 7.93
CA PRO A 177 -30.92 -21.26 8.50
C PRO A 177 -29.87 -22.38 8.38
N ASN A 178 -28.81 -22.18 7.60
CA ASN A 178 -27.87 -23.24 7.24
C ASN A 178 -26.72 -23.29 8.25
N PRO A 179 -26.46 -24.46 8.89
CA PRO A 179 -25.31 -24.69 9.74
C PRO A 179 -24.05 -24.99 8.91
N TYR A 180 -22.92 -24.52 9.42
CA TYR A 180 -21.60 -24.80 8.86
C TYR A 180 -20.64 -25.21 9.96
N ARG A 181 -19.95 -26.32 9.78
CA ARG A 181 -18.93 -26.84 10.69
C ARG A 181 -17.56 -26.26 10.33
N ILE A 182 -16.84 -25.75 11.31
CA ILE A 182 -15.46 -25.29 11.15
C ILE A 182 -14.55 -26.52 11.05
N VAL A 183 -13.87 -26.67 9.91
CA VAL A 183 -12.95 -27.79 9.64
C VAL A 183 -11.49 -27.40 9.61
N GLY A 184 -11.20 -26.09 9.47
CA GLY A 184 -9.83 -25.58 9.42
C GLY A 184 -9.71 -24.13 9.88
N VAL A 185 -8.49 -23.79 10.29
CA VAL A 185 -8.06 -22.43 10.59
C VAL A 185 -6.85 -22.12 9.74
N VAL A 186 -6.90 -21.03 9.00
CA VAL A 186 -5.80 -20.54 8.14
C VAL A 186 -5.25 -19.21 8.65
N GLY A 187 -4.04 -18.88 8.20
CA GLY A 187 -3.42 -17.60 8.49
C GLY A 187 -4.27 -16.42 8.02
N ASP A 188 -4.06 -15.28 8.63
CA ASP A 188 -4.76 -14.04 8.29
C ASP A 188 -4.31 -13.49 6.95
N VAL A 189 -5.24 -12.93 6.17
CA VAL A 189 -5.02 -12.29 4.88
C VAL A 189 -5.49 -10.85 4.93
N ARG A 190 -4.70 -9.94 4.36
CA ARG A 190 -5.10 -8.54 4.15
C ARG A 190 -5.87 -8.45 2.83
N GLU A 191 -7.01 -7.78 2.83
CA GLU A 191 -7.91 -7.82 1.66
C GLU A 191 -7.94 -6.56 0.81
N ARG A 192 -8.02 -5.38 1.43
CA ARG A 192 -8.28 -4.11 0.71
C ARG A 192 -7.03 -3.27 0.58
N HIS A 193 -6.38 -3.02 1.69
CA HIS A 193 -5.16 -2.24 1.79
C HIS A 193 -4.15 -2.97 2.65
N LEU A 194 -2.89 -2.92 2.24
CA LEU A 194 -1.79 -3.48 3.04
C LEU A 194 -1.66 -2.79 4.40
N SER A 195 -2.21 -1.58 4.53
CA SER A 195 -2.22 -0.80 5.76
C SER A 195 -3.29 -1.21 6.76
N GLU A 196 -4.33 -1.96 6.34
CA GLU A 196 -5.40 -2.40 7.24
C GLU A 196 -4.95 -3.63 8.04
N GLU A 197 -5.39 -3.73 9.29
CA GLU A 197 -5.25 -4.96 10.08
C GLU A 197 -6.12 -6.07 9.48
N PRO A 198 -5.69 -7.34 9.58
CA PRO A 198 -6.51 -8.46 9.15
C PRO A 198 -7.86 -8.47 9.87
N LEU A 199 -8.92 -8.68 9.11
CA LEU A 199 -10.28 -8.77 9.64
C LEU A 199 -10.70 -10.24 9.81
N PRO A 200 -11.61 -10.53 10.75
CA PRO A 200 -12.23 -11.86 10.84
C PRO A 200 -12.88 -12.25 9.52
N MET A 201 -12.56 -13.45 9.02
CA MET A 201 -13.00 -13.92 7.71
C MET A 201 -13.41 -15.38 7.75
N VAL A 202 -14.41 -15.72 6.94
CA VAL A 202 -14.89 -17.08 6.72
C VAL A 202 -14.69 -17.46 5.26
N TYR A 203 -14.12 -18.61 5.03
CA TYR A 203 -14.06 -19.23 3.71
C TYR A 203 -15.09 -20.33 3.63
N ARG A 204 -15.86 -20.36 2.56
CA ARG A 204 -16.83 -21.41 2.24
C ARG A 204 -16.35 -22.21 1.04
N HIS A 205 -16.82 -23.43 0.90
CA HIS A 205 -16.53 -24.21 -0.31
C HIS A 205 -17.12 -23.53 -1.57
N ALA A 206 -16.41 -23.63 -2.68
CA ALA A 206 -16.76 -22.94 -3.93
C ALA A 206 -18.13 -23.34 -4.50
N SER A 207 -18.67 -24.51 -4.16
CA SER A 207 -19.98 -24.97 -4.60
C SER A 207 -21.14 -24.05 -4.18
N VAL A 208 -20.98 -23.28 -3.09
CA VAL A 208 -22.00 -22.32 -2.65
C VAL A 208 -22.08 -21.06 -3.53
N SER A 209 -21.04 -20.79 -4.33
CA SER A 209 -20.98 -19.63 -5.22
C SER A 209 -21.69 -19.89 -6.53
N GLY A 210 -22.71 -19.13 -6.80
CA GLY A 210 -23.46 -19.14 -8.07
C GLY A 210 -23.03 -18.05 -9.07
N GLY A 211 -21.87 -17.42 -8.86
CA GLY A 211 -21.44 -16.27 -9.60
C GLY A 211 -20.03 -16.39 -10.19
N SER A 212 -19.52 -15.22 -10.54
CA SER A 212 -18.18 -15.06 -11.09
C SER A 212 -17.09 -15.39 -10.05
N PHE A 213 -15.97 -15.89 -10.52
CA PHE A 213 -14.82 -16.24 -9.69
C PHE A 213 -13.51 -15.89 -10.39
N SER A 214 -12.43 -15.84 -9.65
CA SER A 214 -11.08 -15.72 -10.20
C SER A 214 -10.35 -17.05 -10.06
N ILE A 215 -9.63 -17.42 -11.11
CA ILE A 215 -8.70 -18.54 -11.11
C ILE A 215 -7.36 -17.96 -10.67
N VAL A 216 -6.68 -18.63 -9.75
CA VAL A 216 -5.30 -18.39 -9.36
C VAL A 216 -4.48 -19.62 -9.71
N ALA A 217 -3.32 -19.42 -10.32
CA ALA A 217 -2.42 -20.51 -10.68
C ALA A 217 -0.98 -20.12 -10.36
N ARG A 218 -0.29 -21.00 -9.63
CA ARG A 218 1.11 -20.81 -9.23
C ARG A 218 2.04 -21.46 -10.23
N THR A 219 3.12 -20.77 -10.55
CA THR A 219 4.21 -21.28 -11.39
C THR A 219 5.57 -21.03 -10.74
N SER A 220 6.55 -21.84 -11.09
CA SER A 220 7.97 -21.57 -10.76
C SER A 220 8.65 -20.61 -11.75
N GLY A 221 8.02 -20.37 -12.92
CA GLY A 221 8.50 -19.46 -13.95
C GLY A 221 7.88 -18.06 -13.85
N ASP A 222 7.93 -17.32 -14.97
CA ASP A 222 7.28 -16.01 -15.08
C ASP A 222 5.74 -16.21 -15.12
N PRO A 223 4.98 -15.70 -14.13
CA PRO A 223 3.54 -15.84 -14.09
C PRO A 223 2.83 -15.15 -15.26
N ARG A 224 3.47 -14.14 -15.88
CA ARG A 224 2.92 -13.47 -17.08
C ARG A 224 2.77 -14.43 -18.26
N GLY A 225 3.70 -15.39 -18.40
CA GLY A 225 3.62 -16.42 -19.43
C GLY A 225 2.47 -17.41 -19.23
N LEU A 226 1.98 -17.57 -17.98
CA LEU A 226 0.86 -18.45 -17.67
C LEU A 226 -0.51 -17.81 -17.99
N VAL A 227 -0.61 -16.47 -17.98
CA VAL A 227 -1.89 -15.75 -18.20
C VAL A 227 -2.56 -16.12 -19.54
N PRO A 228 -1.88 -16.11 -20.70
CA PRO A 228 -2.51 -16.54 -21.96
C PRO A 228 -2.93 -18.01 -21.93
N LEU A 229 -2.19 -18.88 -21.29
CA LEU A 229 -2.53 -20.30 -21.16
C LEU A 229 -3.77 -20.52 -20.28
N LEU A 230 -3.95 -19.68 -19.21
CA LEU A 230 -5.18 -19.68 -18.42
C LEU A 230 -6.38 -19.28 -19.28
N ARG A 231 -6.24 -18.26 -20.13
CA ARG A 231 -7.29 -17.86 -21.06
C ARG A 231 -7.67 -19.01 -21.98
N GLU A 232 -6.69 -19.65 -22.60
CA GLU A 232 -6.93 -20.81 -23.50
C GLU A 232 -7.61 -21.96 -22.77
N ALA A 233 -7.19 -22.28 -21.53
CA ALA A 233 -7.80 -23.32 -20.74
C ALA A 233 -9.28 -23.07 -20.44
N VAL A 234 -9.67 -21.82 -20.16
CA VAL A 234 -11.06 -21.43 -19.92
C VAL A 234 -11.86 -21.46 -21.22
N THR A 235 -11.37 -20.82 -22.28
CA THR A 235 -12.07 -20.73 -23.57
C THR A 235 -12.23 -22.10 -24.25
N ALA A 236 -11.33 -23.04 -23.97
CA ALA A 236 -11.46 -24.42 -24.46
C ALA A 236 -12.57 -25.22 -23.75
N VAL A 237 -13.06 -24.79 -22.60
CA VAL A 237 -14.23 -25.37 -21.93
C VAL A 237 -15.49 -24.67 -22.40
N ASP A 238 -15.50 -23.34 -22.38
CA ASP A 238 -16.64 -22.54 -22.85
C ASP A 238 -16.17 -21.17 -23.38
N PRO A 239 -16.19 -20.97 -24.72
CA PRO A 239 -15.77 -19.72 -25.34
C PRO A 239 -16.77 -18.57 -25.13
N GLY A 240 -17.99 -18.84 -24.66
CA GLY A 240 -19.03 -17.84 -24.42
C GLY A 240 -18.87 -17.09 -23.08
N ILE A 241 -17.94 -17.51 -22.22
CA ILE A 241 -17.75 -16.89 -20.90
C ILE A 241 -16.73 -15.75 -20.98
N PRO A 242 -17.13 -14.50 -20.65
CA PRO A 242 -16.23 -13.37 -20.63
C PRO A 242 -15.12 -13.49 -19.58
N LEU A 243 -13.90 -13.11 -19.96
CA LEU A 243 -12.73 -13.07 -19.11
C LEU A 243 -12.27 -11.64 -18.89
N THR A 244 -11.84 -11.33 -17.68
CA THR A 244 -11.35 -10.01 -17.29
C THR A 244 -10.22 -10.13 -16.28
N GLN A 245 -9.55 -9.03 -15.94
CA GLN A 245 -8.47 -9.00 -14.93
C GLN A 245 -7.41 -10.08 -15.16
N GLU A 246 -6.97 -10.21 -16.41
CA GLU A 246 -5.91 -11.12 -16.80
C GLU A 246 -4.57 -10.51 -16.43
N THR A 247 -4.00 -10.94 -15.31
CA THR A 247 -2.84 -10.29 -14.71
C THR A 247 -2.10 -11.22 -13.73
N THR A 248 -1.13 -10.67 -13.00
CA THR A 248 -0.43 -11.36 -11.91
C THR A 248 -0.80 -10.74 -10.57
N MET A 249 -0.64 -11.51 -9.47
CA MET A 249 -0.88 -11.00 -8.12
C MET A 249 0.05 -9.83 -7.77
N GLU A 250 1.30 -9.86 -8.26
CA GLU A 250 2.25 -8.73 -8.10
C GLU A 250 1.70 -7.43 -8.71
N THR A 251 1.14 -7.52 -9.92
CA THR A 251 0.54 -6.36 -10.61
C THR A 251 -0.68 -5.85 -9.86
N LEU A 252 -1.54 -6.74 -9.34
CA LEU A 252 -2.72 -6.36 -8.56
C LEU A 252 -2.33 -5.59 -7.28
N ILE A 253 -1.38 -6.11 -6.51
CA ILE A 253 -0.89 -5.44 -5.28
C ILE A 253 -0.19 -4.12 -5.62
N SER A 254 0.62 -4.11 -6.68
CA SER A 254 1.28 -2.88 -7.13
C SER A 254 0.26 -1.79 -7.49
N ASN A 255 -0.82 -2.16 -8.17
CA ASN A 255 -1.90 -1.24 -8.54
C ASN A 255 -2.72 -0.79 -7.32
N ALA A 256 -2.93 -1.68 -6.34
CA ALA A 256 -3.63 -1.32 -5.10
C ALA A 256 -2.89 -0.23 -4.30
N SER A 257 -1.56 -0.21 -4.37
CA SER A 257 -0.72 0.84 -3.76
C SER A 257 -0.46 2.05 -4.68
N GLY A 258 -1.09 2.11 -5.84
CA GLY A 258 -0.84 3.15 -6.84
C GLY A 258 -1.19 4.56 -6.36
N ALA A 259 -2.29 4.71 -5.64
CA ALA A 259 -2.73 6.01 -5.11
C ALA A 259 -1.78 6.55 -4.03
N GLU A 260 -1.27 5.67 -3.17
CA GLU A 260 -0.28 6.01 -2.14
C GLU A 260 1.04 6.45 -2.78
N ARG A 261 1.52 5.70 -3.76
CA ARG A 261 2.73 6.04 -4.53
C ARG A 261 2.58 7.38 -5.24
N PHE A 262 1.46 7.60 -5.93
CA PHE A 262 1.21 8.84 -6.64
C PHE A 262 1.20 10.05 -5.69
N ARG A 263 0.54 9.95 -4.53
CA ARG A 263 0.55 11.00 -3.50
C ARG A 263 1.96 11.31 -3.01
N ALA A 264 2.76 10.29 -2.72
CA ALA A 264 4.13 10.47 -2.27
C ALA A 264 5.00 11.13 -3.36
N PHE A 265 4.87 10.73 -4.63
CA PHE A 265 5.60 11.35 -5.74
C PHE A 265 5.22 12.83 -5.93
N LEU A 266 3.93 13.18 -5.79
CA LEU A 266 3.49 14.58 -5.86
C LEU A 266 4.14 15.42 -4.75
N VAL A 267 4.09 14.93 -3.49
CA VAL A 267 4.66 15.67 -2.36
C VAL A 267 6.17 15.78 -2.47
N LEU A 268 6.86 14.72 -2.92
CA LEU A 268 8.30 14.76 -3.24
C LEU A 268 8.62 15.80 -4.31
N GLY A 269 7.84 15.84 -5.39
CA GLY A 269 8.00 16.83 -6.45
C GLY A 269 7.84 18.27 -5.93
N PHE A 270 6.80 18.54 -5.14
CA PHE A 270 6.61 19.84 -4.51
C PHE A 270 7.71 20.17 -3.50
N GLY A 271 8.18 19.20 -2.72
CA GLY A 271 9.31 19.37 -1.81
C GLY A 271 10.60 19.74 -2.53
N LEU A 272 10.87 19.09 -3.67
CA LEU A 272 12.02 19.41 -4.53
C LEU A 272 11.92 20.84 -5.11
N LEU A 273 10.76 21.19 -5.68
CA LEU A 273 10.52 22.53 -6.21
C LEU A 273 10.66 23.60 -5.13
N ALA A 274 10.07 23.38 -3.96
CA ALA A 274 10.20 24.30 -2.82
C ALA A 274 11.66 24.44 -2.38
N THR A 275 12.42 23.36 -2.37
CA THR A 275 13.85 23.38 -2.04
C THR A 275 14.64 24.19 -3.06
N LEU A 276 14.37 24.03 -4.36
CA LEU A 276 15.02 24.80 -5.41
C LEU A 276 14.70 26.29 -5.28
N LEU A 277 13.43 26.64 -5.04
CA LEU A 277 13.01 28.03 -4.81
C LEU A 277 13.69 28.63 -3.58
N ALA A 278 13.74 27.87 -2.48
CA ALA A 278 14.42 28.31 -1.25
C ALA A 278 15.91 28.54 -1.48
N LEU A 279 16.59 27.71 -2.27
CA LEU A 279 17.99 27.92 -2.65
C LEU A 279 18.19 29.20 -3.45
N VAL A 280 17.30 29.48 -4.42
CA VAL A 280 17.31 30.73 -5.21
C VAL A 280 17.06 31.91 -4.28
N GLY A 281 16.09 31.82 -3.34
CA GLY A 281 15.80 32.87 -2.35
C GLY A 281 16.99 33.14 -1.44
N VAL A 282 17.61 32.10 -0.86
CA VAL A 282 18.83 32.23 -0.04
C VAL A 282 19.98 32.86 -0.82
N PHE A 283 20.20 32.39 -2.06
CA PHE A 283 21.23 32.95 -2.94
C PHE A 283 20.95 34.42 -3.25
N GLY A 284 19.73 34.77 -3.66
CA GLY A 284 19.34 36.14 -4.01
C GLY A 284 19.46 37.12 -2.85
N VAL A 285 18.96 36.76 -1.66
CA VAL A 285 19.05 37.59 -0.44
C VAL A 285 20.49 37.75 -0.02
N THR A 286 21.29 36.68 -0.08
CA THR A 286 22.72 36.78 0.29
C THR A 286 23.48 37.66 -0.71
N ALA A 287 23.30 37.46 -2.00
CA ALA A 287 23.95 38.25 -3.04
C ALA A 287 23.59 39.74 -2.92
N ARG A 288 22.30 40.07 -2.75
CA ARG A 288 21.82 41.45 -2.56
C ARG A 288 22.37 42.08 -1.28
N SER A 289 22.39 41.30 -0.17
CA SER A 289 22.94 41.80 1.12
C SER A 289 24.43 42.17 1.03
N VAL A 290 25.20 41.40 0.24
CA VAL A 290 26.62 41.71 0.01
C VAL A 290 26.77 42.86 -0.97
N ALA A 291 26.00 42.91 -2.06
CA ALA A 291 26.07 44.00 -3.06
C ALA A 291 25.75 45.38 -2.46
N HIS A 292 24.72 45.51 -1.64
CA HIS A 292 24.37 46.75 -0.97
C HIS A 292 25.43 47.27 0.01
N ARG A 293 26.37 46.42 0.44
CA ARG A 293 27.43 46.76 1.37
C ARG A 293 28.79 46.85 0.72
N THR A 294 28.88 46.68 -0.60
CA THR A 294 30.15 46.71 -1.33
C THR A 294 30.91 48.02 -1.09
N ARG A 295 30.20 49.17 -1.01
CA ARG A 295 30.79 50.46 -0.72
C ARG A 295 31.32 50.54 0.74
N GLU A 296 30.55 50.10 1.72
CA GLU A 296 30.98 50.02 3.13
C GLU A 296 32.13 49.03 3.29
N LEU A 297 32.08 47.89 2.57
CA LEU A 297 33.12 46.88 2.54
C LEU A 297 34.41 47.41 1.90
N GLY A 298 34.29 48.17 0.81
CA GLY A 298 35.42 48.82 0.13
C GLY A 298 36.14 49.82 1.05
N ILE A 299 35.42 50.69 1.76
CA ILE A 299 35.97 51.64 2.71
C ILE A 299 36.67 50.92 3.87
N ARG A 300 36.07 49.89 4.43
CA ARG A 300 36.69 49.10 5.55
C ARG A 300 37.90 48.29 5.09
N MET A 301 37.91 47.76 3.86
CA MET A 301 39.12 47.11 3.30
C MET A 301 40.23 48.11 3.04
N ALA A 302 39.93 49.33 2.60
CA ALA A 302 40.94 50.40 2.47
C ALA A 302 41.54 50.80 3.83
N LEU A 303 40.79 50.63 4.92
CA LEU A 303 41.25 50.84 6.32
C LEU A 303 41.88 49.58 6.95
N GLY A 304 42.19 48.51 6.19
CA GLY A 304 42.93 47.35 6.67
C GLY A 304 42.06 46.21 7.24
N ALA A 305 40.74 46.27 7.09
CA ALA A 305 39.88 45.19 7.57
C ALA A 305 39.95 43.93 6.68
N GLN A 306 40.05 42.76 7.26
CA GLN A 306 40.06 41.49 6.52
C GLN A 306 38.68 41.20 5.89
N SER A 307 38.63 40.97 4.61
CA SER A 307 37.43 40.64 3.83
C SER A 307 36.64 39.42 4.37
N ARG A 308 37.34 38.45 5.02
CA ARG A 308 36.74 37.27 5.64
C ARG A 308 35.75 37.56 6.77
N GLY A 309 36.00 38.60 7.60
CA GLY A 309 35.11 38.96 8.72
C GLY A 309 33.78 39.58 8.24
N LEU A 310 33.83 40.31 7.17
CA LEU A 310 32.67 41.00 6.60
C LEU A 310 31.71 40.04 5.88
N ILE A 311 32.27 39.07 5.14
CA ILE A 311 31.52 37.98 4.48
C ILE A 311 30.83 37.11 5.53
N ARG A 312 31.56 36.79 6.62
CA ARG A 312 31.02 36.01 7.75
C ARG A 312 29.81 36.72 8.39
N GLY A 313 29.82 38.04 8.51
CA GLY A 313 28.70 38.80 9.07
C GLY A 313 27.45 38.82 8.20
N ALA A 314 27.58 38.87 6.87
CA ALA A 314 26.47 38.78 5.93
C ALA A 314 25.89 37.38 5.89
N ALA A 315 26.73 36.36 5.79
CA ALA A 315 26.32 34.94 5.84
C ALA A 315 25.62 34.57 7.15
N MET A 316 26.09 35.10 8.28
CA MET A 316 25.50 34.82 9.59
C MET A 316 24.06 35.34 9.73
N ARG A 317 23.72 36.47 9.09
CA ARG A 317 22.32 36.95 9.09
C ARG A 317 21.39 36.04 8.30
N THR A 318 21.83 35.61 7.11
CA THR A 318 21.07 34.64 6.30
C THR A 318 20.93 33.33 6.99
N LEU A 319 21.99 32.83 7.65
CA LEU A 319 21.94 31.60 8.45
C LEU A 319 21.00 31.70 9.66
N ARG A 320 20.97 32.86 10.35
CA ARG A 320 20.00 33.08 11.45
C ARG A 320 18.56 33.09 10.94
N ALA A 321 18.28 33.73 9.83
CA ALA A 321 16.96 33.72 9.19
C ALA A 321 16.59 32.28 8.73
N GLY A 322 17.59 31.53 8.26
CA GLY A 322 17.46 30.12 7.92
C GLY A 322 17.13 29.24 9.13
N ALA A 323 17.87 29.42 10.23
CA ALA A 323 17.61 28.68 11.46
C ALA A 323 16.20 28.95 12.02
N VAL A 324 15.75 30.19 11.98
CA VAL A 324 14.37 30.55 12.37
C VAL A 324 13.36 29.87 11.43
N GLY A 325 13.60 29.89 10.12
CA GLY A 325 12.74 29.21 9.13
C GLY A 325 12.65 27.70 9.37
N ILE A 326 13.80 27.04 9.61
CA ILE A 326 13.85 25.61 9.93
C ILE A 326 13.10 25.33 11.22
N ALA A 327 13.30 26.12 12.30
CA ALA A 327 12.60 25.93 13.58
C ALA A 327 11.08 26.08 13.44
N LEU A 328 10.63 27.12 12.73
CA LEU A 328 9.20 27.31 12.42
C LEU A 328 8.66 26.19 11.55
N GLY A 329 9.45 25.70 10.59
CA GLY A 329 9.09 24.59 9.71
C GLY A 329 9.00 23.25 10.46
N LEU A 330 9.89 23.02 11.45
CA LEU A 330 9.79 21.85 12.33
C LEU A 330 8.51 21.89 13.17
N ALA A 331 8.19 23.04 13.76
CA ALA A 331 6.95 23.20 14.53
C ALA A 331 5.70 23.06 13.65
N GLY A 332 5.71 23.67 12.45
CA GLY A 332 4.66 23.55 11.47
C GLY A 332 4.50 22.11 10.96
N GLY A 333 5.62 21.42 10.73
CA GLY A 333 5.65 20.01 10.37
C GLY A 333 4.95 19.14 11.42
N LEU A 334 5.27 19.31 12.70
CA LEU A 334 4.61 18.61 13.80
C LEU A 334 3.10 18.86 13.85
N TRP A 335 2.66 20.06 13.49
CA TRP A 335 1.23 20.37 13.42
C TRP A 335 0.56 19.74 12.20
N VAL A 336 1.14 19.85 11.01
CA VAL A 336 0.61 19.29 9.75
C VAL A 336 0.58 17.77 9.79
N THR A 337 1.60 17.13 10.35
CA THR A 337 1.67 15.66 10.39
C THR A 337 0.59 15.02 11.26
N ARG A 338 -0.03 15.76 12.20
CA ARG A 338 -1.24 15.30 12.91
C ARG A 338 -2.41 15.01 11.96
N PHE A 339 -2.56 15.80 10.91
CA PHE A 339 -3.60 15.59 9.91
C PHE A 339 -3.24 14.48 8.91
N LEU A 340 -1.95 14.17 8.80
CA LEU A 340 -1.46 13.11 7.91
C LEU A 340 -1.47 11.72 8.55
N THR A 341 -1.82 11.57 9.84
CA THR A 341 -1.85 10.27 10.52
C THR A 341 -2.70 9.23 9.80
N ALA A 342 -3.81 9.64 9.19
CA ALA A 342 -4.69 8.77 8.41
C ALA A 342 -4.04 8.25 7.10
N PHE A 343 -2.94 8.86 6.66
CA PHE A 343 -2.22 8.51 5.43
C PHE A 343 -0.85 7.88 5.69
N LEU A 344 -0.42 7.82 6.97
CA LEU A 344 0.85 7.25 7.38
C LEU A 344 0.63 5.83 7.89
N PHE A 345 1.35 4.88 7.33
CA PHE A 345 1.36 3.50 7.78
C PHE A 345 2.70 3.16 8.41
N GLY A 346 2.69 2.49 9.57
CA GLY A 346 3.90 2.02 10.26
C GLY A 346 4.84 3.11 10.79
N THR A 347 4.67 4.37 10.33
CA THR A 347 5.52 5.49 10.72
C THR A 347 4.81 6.39 11.74
N ARG A 348 5.55 6.79 12.79
CA ARG A 348 5.03 7.75 13.77
C ARG A 348 5.03 9.16 13.17
N PRO A 349 3.99 9.99 13.43
CA PRO A 349 3.94 11.37 12.93
C PRO A 349 5.15 12.24 13.33
N TRP A 350 5.84 11.86 14.36
CA TRP A 350 7.02 12.50 14.95
C TRP A 350 8.27 11.63 14.87
N ASP A 351 8.52 11.08 13.71
CA ASP A 351 9.72 10.29 13.44
C ASP A 351 10.96 11.21 13.45
N GLY A 352 11.66 11.23 14.60
CA GLY A 352 12.82 12.11 14.84
C GLY A 352 13.91 11.99 13.80
N GLU A 353 14.08 10.82 13.20
CA GLU A 353 15.06 10.58 12.15
C GLU A 353 14.73 11.36 10.86
N THR A 354 13.48 11.28 10.39
CA THR A 354 13.01 12.04 9.23
C THR A 354 13.14 13.55 9.43
N TYR A 355 12.75 14.04 10.63
CA TYR A 355 12.88 15.46 10.96
C TYR A 355 14.34 15.91 11.02
N ALA A 356 15.23 15.11 11.60
CA ALA A 356 16.66 15.42 11.67
C ALA A 356 17.31 15.43 10.28
N VAL A 357 17.02 14.44 9.46
CA VAL A 357 17.54 14.35 8.07
C VAL A 357 17.07 15.56 7.24
N ALA A 358 15.79 15.90 7.29
CA ALA A 358 15.24 17.06 6.58
C ALA A 358 15.89 18.38 7.05
N ALA A 359 16.06 18.57 8.37
CA ALA A 359 16.70 19.75 8.93
C ALA A 359 18.19 19.84 8.54
N LEU A 360 18.93 18.75 8.60
CA LEU A 360 20.32 18.67 8.17
C LEU A 360 20.47 18.96 6.68
N LEU A 361 19.63 18.32 5.85
CA LEU A 361 19.65 18.53 4.39
C LEU A 361 19.42 20.01 4.04
N LEU A 362 18.32 20.57 4.56
CA LEU A 362 17.99 21.99 4.30
C LEU A 362 19.05 22.94 4.86
N GLY A 363 19.57 22.68 6.05
CA GLY A 363 20.66 23.44 6.65
C GLY A 363 21.95 23.41 5.82
N LEU A 364 22.36 22.25 5.34
CA LEU A 364 23.51 22.08 4.43
C LEU A 364 23.31 22.82 3.11
N LEU A 365 22.13 22.67 2.51
CA LEU A 365 21.80 23.37 1.25
C LEU A 365 21.80 24.89 1.42
N CYS A 366 21.23 25.40 2.52
CA CYS A 366 21.24 26.84 2.83
C CYS A 366 22.67 27.37 3.05
N THR A 367 23.51 26.62 3.78
CA THR A 367 24.92 27.02 4.01
C THR A 367 25.72 26.99 2.71
N ALA A 368 25.51 25.97 1.87
CA ALA A 368 26.16 25.88 0.55
C ALA A 368 25.73 27.05 -0.36
N ALA A 369 24.44 27.36 -0.46
CA ALA A 369 23.92 28.46 -1.27
C ALA A 369 24.47 29.82 -0.80
N ALA A 370 24.50 30.07 0.52
CA ALA A 370 25.07 31.26 1.10
C ALA A 370 26.59 31.40 0.84
N ALA A 371 27.33 30.29 0.93
CA ALA A 371 28.75 30.24 0.64
C ALA A 371 29.05 30.54 -0.84
N VAL A 372 28.28 29.95 -1.77
CA VAL A 372 28.43 30.20 -3.22
C VAL A 372 28.11 31.66 -3.54
N ALA A 373 27.01 32.21 -3.01
CA ALA A 373 26.65 33.63 -3.20
C ALA A 373 27.74 34.56 -2.69
N ALA A 374 28.27 34.29 -1.48
CA ALA A 374 29.36 35.08 -0.89
C ALA A 374 30.65 35.03 -1.74
N ARG A 375 31.06 33.88 -2.26
CA ARG A 375 32.24 33.72 -3.11
C ARG A 375 32.13 34.42 -4.46
N ARG A 376 30.96 34.45 -5.10
CA ARG A 376 30.76 35.16 -6.38
C ARG A 376 30.94 36.65 -6.25
N VAL A 377 30.46 37.25 -5.18
CA VAL A 377 30.54 38.71 -4.97
C VAL A 377 31.97 39.18 -4.64
N THR A 378 32.79 38.32 -3.98
CA THR A 378 34.20 38.67 -3.67
C THR A 378 35.15 38.60 -4.88
N ARG A 379 34.71 38.06 -6.02
CA ARG A 379 35.48 38.05 -7.28
C ARG A 379 35.31 39.31 -8.12
N VAL A 380 34.43 40.23 -7.70
CA VAL A 380 34.30 41.55 -8.37
C VAL A 380 35.44 42.45 -7.92
N GLU A 381 36.32 42.85 -8.85
CA GLU A 381 37.50 43.71 -8.61
C GLU A 381 37.09 45.03 -7.95
N PRO A 382 37.68 45.40 -6.79
CA PRO A 382 37.31 46.63 -6.08
C PRO A 382 37.60 47.90 -6.90
N MET A 383 38.54 47.85 -7.85
CA MET A 383 38.95 48.96 -8.70
C MET A 383 37.91 49.38 -9.77
N ARG A 384 36.97 48.50 -10.16
CA ARG A 384 35.89 48.84 -11.10
C ARG A 384 34.79 49.68 -10.47
N VAL A 385 34.51 49.49 -9.17
CA VAL A 385 33.45 50.19 -8.42
C VAL A 385 33.83 51.63 -8.12
N LEU A 386 35.12 52.00 -8.14
CA LEU A 386 35.61 53.35 -7.93
C LEU A 386 35.81 54.13 -9.26
N ARG A 387 35.61 53.51 -10.42
CA ARG A 387 35.83 54.11 -11.75
C ARG A 387 34.56 54.44 -12.53
N GLU A 388 33.40 54.09 -12.02
CA GLU A 388 32.07 54.43 -12.59
C GLU A 388 31.45 55.63 -11.85
N GLU A 389 32.19 56.75 -11.76
CA GLU A 389 31.68 58.09 -11.58
C GLU A 389 32.13 58.96 -12.73
#